data_3bfc430fa032cd0394153aad22ae9582
#
_entry.id   3bfc430fa032cd0394153aad22ae9582
#
_cell.length_a   1.000
_cell.length_b   1.000
_cell.length_c   1.000
_cell.angle_alpha   90.00
_cell.angle_beta   90.00
_cell.angle_gamma   90.00
#
_symmetry.space_group_name_H-M   'P 1'
#
loop_
_entity.id
_entity.type
_entity.pdbx_description
1 polymer ?
#
loop_
_entity_poly.entity_id
_entity_poly.type
_entity_poly.pdbx_seq_one_letter_code
_entity_poly.pdbx_strand_id
1 'polypeptide(L)'
;MQETQRRRKTRVALLSVASNTTLVVFKLVVGLLIGSVSVISEAVHSGVDLVASLIALFAVRTASKPADEGHPFGHGKVENISGTVEALLIFGAAAYIIFEAVKKLLHPTAVESLGWGVAVMGISAVANFFVSRLLFKVGRETQSVALEADGWHLRTDVYTSVGVMAGLAFMWAAQMLFPTHDWSWVDPVAALAIALDRKSVV
;
A
#
# COMPACT_ATOMS: atom_id res chain seq x y z
N MET A 1 30.88 7.77 -8.50
CA MET A 1 30.09 6.65 -7.98
C MET A 1 28.89 7.14 -7.16
N GLN A 2 29.06 8.05 -6.19
CA GLN A 2 27.98 8.59 -5.34
C GLN A 2 26.87 9.32 -6.13
N GLU A 3 27.20 10.13 -7.12
CA GLU A 3 26.20 10.86 -7.91
C GLU A 3 25.29 9.91 -8.73
N THR A 4 25.84 8.83 -9.26
CA THR A 4 25.07 7.82 -9.98
C THR A 4 24.10 7.10 -9.07
N GLN A 5 24.51 6.75 -7.84
CA GLN A 5 23.62 6.14 -6.85
C GLN A 5 22.52 7.10 -6.41
N ARG A 6 22.84 8.38 -6.15
CA ARG A 6 21.88 9.43 -5.83
C ARG A 6 20.79 9.56 -6.90
N ARG A 7 21.20 9.68 -8.17
CA ARG A 7 20.28 9.77 -9.31
C ARG A 7 19.39 8.54 -9.41
N ARG A 8 19.94 7.35 -9.12
CA ARG A 8 19.20 6.09 -9.16
C ARG A 8 18.15 5.99 -8.06
N LYS A 9 18.50 6.31 -6.80
CA LYS A 9 17.56 6.42 -5.68
C LYS A 9 16.40 7.35 -6.01
N THR A 10 16.70 8.59 -6.43
CA THR A 10 15.70 9.61 -6.75
C THR A 10 14.77 9.18 -7.90
N ARG A 11 15.32 8.51 -8.93
CA ARG A 11 14.50 8.01 -10.05
C ARG A 11 13.49 6.96 -9.61
N VAL A 12 13.90 6.04 -8.74
CA VAL A 12 13.01 4.97 -8.25
C VAL A 12 11.97 5.52 -7.29
N ALA A 13 12.33 6.44 -6.40
CA ALA A 13 11.37 7.15 -5.56
C ALA A 13 10.36 7.98 -6.39
N LEU A 14 10.82 8.66 -7.46
CA LEU A 14 9.92 9.36 -8.39
C LEU A 14 8.99 8.39 -9.13
N LEU A 15 9.46 7.20 -9.49
CA LEU A 15 8.63 6.18 -10.11
C LEU A 15 7.52 5.71 -9.16
N SER A 16 7.83 5.51 -7.87
CA SER A 16 6.84 5.18 -6.85
C SER A 16 5.77 6.27 -6.76
N VAL A 17 6.16 7.53 -6.62
CA VAL A 17 5.23 8.67 -6.60
C VAL A 17 4.38 8.73 -7.87
N ALA A 18 4.98 8.57 -9.06
CA ALA A 18 4.26 8.60 -10.32
C ALA A 18 3.26 7.45 -10.45
N SER A 19 3.65 6.23 -10.02
CA SER A 19 2.77 5.06 -10.00
C SER A 19 1.58 5.29 -9.07
N ASN A 20 1.82 5.70 -7.82
CA ASN A 20 0.76 5.95 -6.85
C ASN A 20 -0.16 7.10 -7.29
N THR A 21 0.38 8.19 -7.85
CA THR A 21 -0.43 9.27 -8.44
C THR A 21 -1.35 8.74 -9.53
N THR A 22 -0.80 7.91 -10.44
CA THR A 22 -1.57 7.31 -11.54
C THR A 22 -2.68 6.41 -11.01
N LEU A 23 -2.40 5.59 -9.99
CA LEU A 23 -3.38 4.71 -9.37
C LEU A 23 -4.50 5.49 -8.65
N VAL A 24 -4.16 6.55 -7.93
CA VAL A 24 -5.15 7.45 -7.28
C VAL A 24 -6.08 8.06 -8.32
N VAL A 25 -5.52 8.67 -9.38
CA VAL A 25 -6.30 9.29 -10.44
C VAL A 25 -7.17 8.24 -11.16
N PHE A 26 -6.60 7.09 -11.51
CA PHE A 26 -7.31 6.00 -12.17
C PHE A 26 -8.50 5.52 -11.32
N LYS A 27 -8.28 5.22 -10.03
CA LYS A 27 -9.34 4.77 -9.11
C LYS A 27 -10.43 5.84 -8.94
N LEU A 28 -10.02 7.10 -8.80
CA LEU A 28 -10.97 8.22 -8.64
C LEU A 28 -11.84 8.38 -9.90
N VAL A 29 -11.23 8.39 -11.08
CA VAL A 29 -11.97 8.51 -12.35
C VAL A 29 -12.93 7.34 -12.55
N VAL A 30 -12.46 6.11 -12.37
CA VAL A 30 -13.31 4.92 -12.49
C VAL A 30 -14.43 4.96 -11.46
N GLY A 31 -14.14 5.24 -10.19
CA GLY A 31 -15.13 5.32 -9.11
C GLY A 31 -16.23 6.34 -9.39
N LEU A 32 -15.87 7.52 -9.90
CA LEU A 32 -16.83 8.57 -10.27
C LEU A 32 -17.68 8.17 -11.48
N LEU A 33 -17.08 7.57 -12.52
CA LEU A 33 -17.78 7.15 -13.71
C LEU A 33 -18.82 6.04 -13.47
N ILE A 34 -18.50 5.09 -12.59
CA ILE A 34 -19.40 3.98 -12.27
C ILE A 34 -20.27 4.25 -11.03
N GLY A 35 -20.08 5.39 -10.35
CA GLY A 35 -20.83 5.74 -9.12
C GLY A 35 -20.54 4.81 -7.93
N SER A 36 -19.36 4.14 -7.91
CA SER A 36 -19.03 3.17 -6.86
C SER A 36 -18.33 3.81 -5.68
N VAL A 37 -19.00 3.84 -4.53
CA VAL A 37 -18.43 4.34 -3.27
C VAL A 37 -17.23 3.50 -2.84
N SER A 38 -17.24 2.18 -3.06
CA SER A 38 -16.13 1.29 -2.73
C SER A 38 -14.86 1.66 -3.51
N VAL A 39 -14.97 1.93 -4.83
CA VAL A 39 -13.81 2.32 -5.65
C VAL A 39 -13.30 3.71 -5.29
N ILE A 40 -14.21 4.64 -4.90
CA ILE A 40 -13.81 5.96 -4.40
C ILE A 40 -13.06 5.82 -3.06
N SER A 41 -13.54 4.96 -2.16
CA SER A 41 -12.84 4.67 -0.89
C SER A 41 -11.45 4.10 -1.13
N GLU A 42 -11.29 3.22 -2.14
CA GLU A 42 -9.98 2.71 -2.57
C GLU A 42 -9.07 3.83 -3.13
N ALA A 43 -9.65 4.82 -3.83
CA ALA A 43 -8.88 5.98 -4.28
C ALA A 43 -8.36 6.83 -3.10
N VAL A 44 -9.17 7.01 -2.06
CA VAL A 44 -8.77 7.70 -0.82
C VAL A 44 -7.64 6.93 -0.11
N HIS A 45 -7.75 5.59 -0.01
CA HIS A 45 -6.69 4.74 0.55
C HIS A 45 -5.39 4.89 -0.22
N SER A 46 -5.43 4.81 -1.55
CA SER A 46 -4.26 5.05 -2.40
C SER A 46 -3.69 6.47 -2.29
N GLY A 47 -4.49 7.45 -1.83
CA GLY A 47 -4.01 8.77 -1.46
C GLY A 47 -3.05 8.74 -0.28
N VAL A 48 -3.25 7.85 0.69
CA VAL A 48 -2.32 7.63 1.82
C VAL A 48 -1.00 7.04 1.31
N ASP A 49 -1.07 6.08 0.37
CA ASP A 49 0.12 5.46 -0.25
C ASP A 49 0.95 6.51 -1.01
N LEU A 50 0.27 7.45 -1.67
CA LEU A 50 0.93 8.57 -2.33
C LEU A 50 1.66 9.47 -1.32
N VAL A 51 1.07 9.74 -0.15
CA VAL A 51 1.73 10.51 0.92
C VAL A 51 2.98 9.79 1.41
N ALA A 52 2.92 8.47 1.63
CA ALA A 52 4.08 7.65 2.01
C ALA A 52 5.21 7.77 0.97
N SER A 53 4.91 7.58 -0.32
CA SER A 53 5.90 7.71 -1.40
C SER A 53 6.49 9.12 -1.51
N LEU A 54 5.72 10.16 -1.23
CA LEU A 54 6.21 11.55 -1.18
C LEU A 54 7.19 11.75 -0.01
N ILE A 55 6.91 11.16 1.15
CA ILE A 55 7.81 11.18 2.31
C ILE A 55 9.12 10.48 1.96
N ALA A 56 9.08 9.28 1.35
CA ALA A 56 10.26 8.56 0.89
C ALA A 56 11.09 9.38 -0.12
N LEU A 57 10.43 9.98 -1.10
CA LEU A 57 11.10 10.85 -2.09
C LEU A 57 11.78 12.06 -1.44
N PHE A 58 11.09 12.71 -0.50
CA PHE A 58 11.67 13.83 0.24
C PHE A 58 12.87 13.40 1.07
N ALA A 59 12.77 12.27 1.76
CA ALA A 59 13.86 11.73 2.58
C ALA A 59 15.09 11.39 1.74
N VAL A 60 14.91 10.67 0.63
CA VAL A 60 16.00 10.30 -0.30
C VAL A 60 16.70 11.55 -0.86
N ARG A 61 15.93 12.57 -1.23
CA ARG A 61 16.51 13.83 -1.76
C ARG A 61 17.26 14.60 -0.69
N THR A 62 16.72 14.65 0.54
CA THR A 62 17.32 15.40 1.64
C THR A 62 18.54 14.69 2.17
N ALA A 63 18.49 13.37 2.40
CA ALA A 63 19.61 12.56 2.85
C ALA A 63 20.80 12.59 1.89
N SER A 64 20.55 12.85 0.60
CA SER A 64 21.58 12.97 -0.42
C SER A 64 22.32 14.34 -0.44
N LYS A 65 21.94 15.29 0.41
CA LYS A 65 22.63 16.58 0.53
C LYS A 65 23.96 16.40 1.27
N PRO A 66 25.01 17.14 0.89
CA PRO A 66 26.27 17.13 1.62
C PRO A 66 26.10 17.71 3.03
N ALA A 67 27.09 17.47 3.88
CA ALA A 67 27.18 18.13 5.19
C ALA A 67 27.20 19.66 5.04
N ASP A 68 26.55 20.34 5.97
CA ASP A 68 26.49 21.80 6.09
C ASP A 68 26.77 22.23 7.54
N GLU A 69 26.79 23.53 7.81
CA GLU A 69 27.08 24.06 9.15
C GLU A 69 26.10 23.58 10.23
N GLY A 70 24.82 23.35 9.88
CA GLY A 70 23.79 22.84 10.77
C GLY A 70 23.83 21.32 10.93
N HIS A 71 24.39 20.62 9.95
CA HIS A 71 24.45 19.15 9.89
C HIS A 71 25.86 18.67 9.52
N PRO A 72 26.84 18.78 10.45
CA PRO A 72 28.25 18.44 10.18
C PRO A 72 28.46 16.99 9.74
N PHE A 73 27.57 16.08 10.14
CA PHE A 73 27.61 14.65 9.78
C PHE A 73 26.75 14.30 8.56
N GLY A 74 26.21 15.32 7.85
CA GLY A 74 25.30 15.14 6.72
C GLY A 74 23.87 14.87 7.14
N HIS A 75 23.01 14.62 6.14
CA HIS A 75 21.54 14.53 6.30
C HIS A 75 21.01 13.08 6.29
N GLY A 76 21.88 12.06 6.37
CA GLY A 76 21.50 10.64 6.23
C GLY A 76 20.44 10.15 7.22
N LYS A 77 20.36 10.73 8.43
CA LYS A 77 19.36 10.39 9.44
C LYS A 77 17.90 10.65 9.00
N VAL A 78 17.70 11.50 7.98
CA VAL A 78 16.35 11.78 7.44
C VAL A 78 15.72 10.53 6.83
N GLU A 79 16.51 9.63 6.22
CA GLU A 79 15.99 8.33 5.73
C GLU A 79 15.49 7.44 6.89
N ASN A 80 16.15 7.45 8.04
CA ASN A 80 15.70 6.67 9.20
C ASN A 80 14.37 7.21 9.77
N ILE A 81 14.23 8.54 9.81
CA ILE A 81 12.98 9.20 10.24
C ILE A 81 11.85 8.83 9.27
N SER A 82 12.10 8.91 7.96
CA SER A 82 11.12 8.50 6.93
C SER A 82 10.70 7.05 7.14
N GLY A 83 11.63 6.12 7.28
CA GLY A 83 11.32 4.71 7.53
C GLY A 83 10.46 4.50 8.79
N THR A 84 10.73 5.27 9.87
CA THR A 84 9.90 5.23 11.08
C THR A 84 8.48 5.74 10.83
N VAL A 85 8.33 6.84 10.09
CA VAL A 85 7.01 7.39 9.73
C VAL A 85 6.24 6.39 8.86
N GLU A 86 6.89 5.76 7.89
CA GLU A 86 6.25 4.74 7.03
C GLU A 86 5.84 3.50 7.82
N ALA A 87 6.66 3.03 8.77
CA ALA A 87 6.28 1.96 9.68
C ALA A 87 5.03 2.33 10.50
N LEU A 88 4.94 3.56 11.01
CA LEU A 88 3.75 4.05 11.72
C LEU A 88 2.52 4.11 10.82
N LEU A 89 2.66 4.48 9.55
CA LEU A 89 1.56 4.45 8.57
C LEU A 89 1.07 3.00 8.33
N ILE A 90 1.99 2.04 8.20
CA ILE A 90 1.65 0.61 8.06
C ILE A 90 0.87 0.12 9.30
N PHE A 91 1.33 0.46 10.50
CA PHE A 91 0.61 0.10 11.75
C PHE A 91 -0.76 0.76 11.83
N GLY A 92 -0.87 2.04 11.46
CA GLY A 92 -2.14 2.77 11.41
C GLY A 92 -3.13 2.14 10.42
N ALA A 93 -2.65 1.75 9.24
CA ALA A 93 -3.45 1.04 8.24
C ALA A 93 -3.92 -0.33 8.75
N ALA A 94 -3.03 -1.09 9.41
CA ALA A 94 -3.40 -2.39 10.01
C ALA A 94 -4.47 -2.22 11.11
N ALA A 95 -4.32 -1.23 11.99
CA ALA A 95 -5.31 -0.93 13.02
C ALA A 95 -6.67 -0.54 12.42
N TYR A 96 -6.68 0.28 11.36
CA TYR A 96 -7.89 0.65 10.65
C TYR A 96 -8.59 -0.55 10.00
N ILE A 97 -7.83 -1.46 9.35
CA ILE A 97 -8.38 -2.68 8.75
C ILE A 97 -9.00 -3.58 9.82
N ILE A 98 -8.35 -3.75 10.97
CA ILE A 98 -8.91 -4.53 12.09
C ILE A 98 -10.21 -3.91 12.57
N PHE A 99 -10.24 -2.59 12.77
CA PHE A 99 -11.44 -1.87 13.19
C PHE A 99 -12.61 -2.06 12.21
N GLU A 100 -12.36 -1.89 10.90
CA GLU A 100 -13.37 -2.01 9.86
C GLU A 100 -13.86 -3.47 9.71
N ALA A 101 -12.96 -4.46 9.84
CA ALA A 101 -13.31 -5.87 9.80
C ALA A 101 -14.18 -6.27 11.00
N VAL A 102 -13.85 -5.81 12.22
CA VAL A 102 -14.68 -6.06 13.41
C VAL A 102 -16.06 -5.40 13.26
N LYS A 103 -16.13 -4.17 12.74
CA LYS A 103 -17.38 -3.48 12.47
C LYS A 103 -18.26 -4.24 11.47
N LYS A 104 -17.69 -4.76 10.38
CA LYS A 104 -18.40 -5.60 9.39
C LYS A 104 -18.89 -6.93 9.97
N LEU A 105 -18.15 -7.54 10.90
CA LEU A 105 -18.59 -8.75 11.60
C LEU A 105 -19.80 -8.47 12.50
N LEU A 106 -19.84 -7.32 13.17
CA LEU A 106 -20.95 -6.92 14.05
C LEU A 106 -22.18 -6.42 13.27
N HIS A 107 -21.94 -5.78 12.11
CA HIS A 107 -22.96 -5.20 11.25
C HIS A 107 -22.71 -5.60 9.80
N PRO A 108 -23.14 -6.82 9.37
CA PRO A 108 -22.91 -7.28 8.00
C PRO A 108 -23.56 -6.34 6.99
N THR A 109 -22.78 -5.85 6.05
CA THR A 109 -23.23 -5.03 4.92
C THR A 109 -23.08 -5.83 3.64
N ALA A 110 -24.07 -5.75 2.74
CA ALA A 110 -23.99 -6.38 1.44
C ALA A 110 -22.81 -5.82 0.64
N VAL A 111 -22.05 -6.71 0.00
CA VAL A 111 -20.92 -6.32 -0.87
C VAL A 111 -21.52 -5.83 -2.18
N GLU A 112 -21.57 -4.50 -2.35
CA GLU A 112 -22.02 -3.88 -3.60
C GLU A 112 -20.92 -3.96 -4.66
N SER A 113 -21.29 -4.29 -5.91
CA SER A 113 -20.46 -4.28 -7.14
C SER A 113 -19.10 -4.99 -7.05
N LEU A 114 -19.10 -6.32 -6.83
CA LEU A 114 -17.87 -7.15 -6.74
C LEU A 114 -16.92 -6.98 -7.94
N GLY A 115 -17.43 -6.84 -9.17
CA GLY A 115 -16.62 -6.95 -10.38
C GLY A 115 -15.61 -5.83 -10.59
N TRP A 116 -16.04 -4.57 -10.50
CA TRP A 116 -15.16 -3.42 -10.75
C TRP A 116 -14.18 -3.19 -9.59
N GLY A 117 -14.61 -3.39 -8.35
CA GLY A 117 -13.72 -3.29 -7.19
C GLY A 117 -12.57 -4.29 -7.29
N VAL A 118 -12.85 -5.56 -7.58
CA VAL A 118 -11.84 -6.61 -7.77
C VAL A 118 -10.88 -6.28 -8.92
N ALA A 119 -11.38 -5.80 -10.05
CA ALA A 119 -10.54 -5.42 -11.20
C ALA A 119 -9.58 -4.27 -10.84
N VAL A 120 -10.07 -3.22 -10.18
CA VAL A 120 -9.27 -2.07 -9.74
C VAL A 120 -8.23 -2.49 -8.70
N MET A 121 -8.60 -3.33 -7.73
CA MET A 121 -7.66 -3.88 -6.74
C MET A 121 -6.59 -4.76 -7.41
N GLY A 122 -6.97 -5.59 -8.38
CA GLY A 122 -6.04 -6.43 -9.13
C GLY A 122 -5.00 -5.61 -9.91
N ILE A 123 -5.42 -4.58 -10.63
CA ILE A 123 -4.52 -3.68 -11.35
C ILE A 123 -3.56 -2.98 -10.39
N SER A 124 -4.08 -2.47 -9.26
CA SER A 124 -3.26 -1.81 -8.23
C SER A 124 -2.25 -2.76 -7.60
N ALA A 125 -2.68 -3.98 -7.26
CA ALA A 125 -1.79 -5.00 -6.69
C ALA A 125 -0.63 -5.36 -7.64
N VAL A 126 -0.92 -5.51 -8.93
CA VAL A 126 0.11 -5.80 -9.95
C VAL A 126 1.09 -4.62 -10.07
N ALA A 127 0.60 -3.39 -10.16
CA ALA A 127 1.46 -2.21 -10.24
C ALA A 127 2.34 -2.09 -8.98
N ASN A 128 1.76 -2.18 -7.77
CA ASN A 128 2.47 -2.10 -6.51
C ASN A 128 3.49 -3.25 -6.34
N PHE A 129 3.19 -4.45 -6.85
CA PHE A 129 4.13 -5.57 -6.85
C PHE A 129 5.42 -5.25 -7.63
N PHE A 130 5.31 -4.72 -8.85
CA PHE A 130 6.48 -4.40 -9.66
C PHE A 130 7.25 -3.21 -9.10
N VAL A 131 6.57 -2.16 -8.64
CA VAL A 131 7.20 -0.99 -8.04
C VAL A 131 7.91 -1.36 -6.74
N SER A 132 7.29 -2.14 -5.85
CA SER A 132 7.91 -2.60 -4.60
C SER A 132 9.15 -3.45 -4.85
N ARG A 133 9.13 -4.33 -5.87
CA ARG A 133 10.34 -5.09 -6.26
C ARG A 133 11.50 -4.19 -6.67
N LEU A 134 11.22 -3.14 -7.42
CA LEU A 134 12.24 -2.19 -7.85
C LEU A 134 12.76 -1.36 -6.67
N LEU A 135 11.87 -0.93 -5.77
CA LEU A 135 12.23 -0.22 -4.53
C LEU A 135 13.16 -1.06 -3.67
N PHE A 136 12.82 -2.33 -3.39
CA PHE A 136 13.69 -3.25 -2.65
C PHE A 136 15.04 -3.47 -3.33
N LYS A 137 15.05 -3.66 -4.65
CA LYS A 137 16.31 -3.88 -5.38
C LYS A 137 17.24 -2.68 -5.22
N VAL A 138 16.75 -1.48 -5.50
CA VAL A 138 17.58 -0.27 -5.43
C VAL A 138 17.83 0.13 -3.97
N GLY A 139 16.88 -0.01 -3.06
CA GLY A 139 17.06 0.24 -1.63
C GLY A 139 18.22 -0.55 -1.05
N ARG A 140 18.24 -1.88 -1.26
CA ARG A 140 19.33 -2.77 -0.79
C ARG A 140 20.68 -2.47 -1.45
N GLU A 141 20.69 -2.26 -2.77
CA GLU A 141 21.95 -1.96 -3.50
C GLU A 141 22.55 -0.60 -3.07
N THR A 142 21.71 0.33 -2.62
CA THR A 142 22.13 1.69 -2.22
C THR A 142 22.04 1.94 -0.72
N GLN A 143 21.70 0.92 0.06
CA GLN A 143 21.50 0.99 1.52
C GLN A 143 20.55 2.15 1.92
N SER A 144 19.44 2.30 1.20
CA SER A 144 18.45 3.36 1.43
C SER A 144 17.26 2.82 2.23
N VAL A 145 17.21 3.15 3.51
CA VAL A 145 16.12 2.78 4.43
C VAL A 145 14.78 3.30 3.95
N ALA A 146 14.73 4.53 3.41
CA ALA A 146 13.50 5.13 2.90
C ALA A 146 12.92 4.34 1.70
N LEU A 147 13.77 3.88 0.75
CA LEU A 147 13.31 3.07 -0.38
C LEU A 147 12.85 1.67 0.06
N GLU A 148 13.51 1.09 1.06
CA GLU A 148 13.09 -0.20 1.59
C GLU A 148 11.77 -0.09 2.35
N ALA A 149 11.56 0.97 3.13
CA ALA A 149 10.33 1.23 3.84
C ALA A 149 9.14 1.45 2.88
N ASP A 150 9.29 2.31 1.84
CA ASP A 150 8.29 2.49 0.78
C ASP A 150 8.01 1.16 0.04
N GLY A 151 9.06 0.35 -0.20
CA GLY A 151 8.93 -1.00 -0.75
C GLY A 151 8.08 -1.93 0.12
N TRP A 152 8.25 -1.90 1.44
CA TRP A 152 7.44 -2.67 2.39
C TRP A 152 6.01 -2.16 2.47
N HIS A 153 5.80 -0.84 2.47
CA HIS A 153 4.47 -0.24 2.43
C HIS A 153 3.67 -0.77 1.23
N LEU A 154 4.18 -0.62 0.01
CA LEU A 154 3.53 -1.12 -1.20
C LEU A 154 3.37 -2.65 -1.23
N ARG A 155 4.34 -3.40 -0.67
CA ARG A 155 4.24 -4.86 -0.60
C ARG A 155 3.13 -5.32 0.32
N THR A 156 2.92 -4.61 1.41
CA THR A 156 1.85 -4.88 2.36
C THR A 156 0.48 -4.68 1.70
N ASP A 157 0.33 -3.65 0.86
CA ASP A 157 -0.91 -3.41 0.09
C ASP A 157 -1.18 -4.50 -0.95
N VAL A 158 -0.12 -5.06 -1.56
CA VAL A 158 -0.26 -6.25 -2.42
C VAL A 158 -0.83 -7.43 -1.64
N TYR A 159 -0.29 -7.72 -0.45
CA TYR A 159 -0.75 -8.84 0.36
C TYR A 159 -2.21 -8.68 0.80
N THR A 160 -2.60 -7.48 1.25
CA THR A 160 -4.01 -7.21 1.59
C THR A 160 -4.93 -7.34 0.39
N SER A 161 -4.58 -6.77 -0.75
CA SER A 161 -5.38 -6.86 -1.97
C SER A 161 -5.56 -8.33 -2.43
N VAL A 162 -4.48 -9.11 -2.44
CA VAL A 162 -4.54 -10.54 -2.80
C VAL A 162 -5.39 -11.33 -1.82
N GLY A 163 -5.25 -11.07 -0.51
CA GLY A 163 -6.04 -11.76 0.51
C GLY A 163 -7.53 -11.45 0.44
N VAL A 164 -7.88 -10.17 0.23
CA VAL A 164 -9.30 -9.78 0.03
C VAL A 164 -9.85 -10.40 -1.24
N MET A 165 -9.12 -10.36 -2.35
CA MET A 165 -9.55 -11.01 -3.60
C MET A 165 -9.74 -12.51 -3.42
N ALA A 166 -8.84 -13.21 -2.69
CA ALA A 166 -8.97 -14.62 -2.39
C ALA A 166 -10.20 -14.92 -1.51
N GLY A 167 -10.46 -14.08 -0.48
CA GLY A 167 -11.65 -14.19 0.35
C GLY A 167 -12.95 -14.02 -0.45
N LEU A 168 -13.01 -13.03 -1.32
CA LEU A 168 -14.16 -12.80 -2.20
C LEU A 168 -14.37 -13.93 -3.20
N ALA A 169 -13.28 -14.45 -3.80
CA ALA A 169 -13.36 -15.59 -4.70
C ALA A 169 -13.86 -16.87 -3.98
N PHE A 170 -13.37 -17.10 -2.76
CA PHE A 170 -13.84 -18.21 -1.93
C PHE A 170 -15.33 -18.05 -1.60
N MET A 171 -15.76 -16.85 -1.17
CA MET A 171 -17.15 -16.56 -0.88
C MET A 171 -18.06 -16.81 -2.10
N TRP A 172 -17.64 -16.36 -3.28
CA TRP A 172 -18.37 -16.58 -4.53
C TRP A 172 -18.50 -18.08 -4.87
N ALA A 173 -17.42 -18.82 -4.76
CA ALA A 173 -17.43 -20.28 -4.98
C ALA A 173 -18.28 -21.02 -3.95
N ALA A 174 -18.19 -20.63 -2.67
CA ALA A 174 -19.00 -21.21 -1.59
C ALA A 174 -20.49 -20.93 -1.77
N GLN A 175 -20.89 -19.74 -2.22
CA GLN A 175 -22.29 -19.42 -2.54
C GLN A 175 -22.83 -20.25 -3.71
N MET A 176 -22.00 -20.56 -4.72
CA MET A 176 -22.40 -21.45 -5.80
C MET A 176 -22.64 -22.90 -5.34
N LEU A 177 -21.82 -23.40 -4.42
CA LEU A 177 -21.89 -24.77 -3.93
C LEU A 177 -22.95 -24.96 -2.83
N PHE A 178 -23.15 -23.92 -2.00
CA PHE A 178 -24.04 -23.96 -0.84
C PHE A 178 -24.87 -22.67 -0.75
N PRO A 179 -25.87 -22.49 -1.62
CA PRO A 179 -26.64 -21.25 -1.74
C PRO A 179 -27.49 -20.91 -0.51
N THR A 180 -27.72 -21.87 0.39
CA THR A 180 -28.58 -21.70 1.60
C THR A 180 -27.78 -21.18 2.80
N HIS A 181 -26.44 -21.11 2.72
CA HIS A 181 -25.59 -20.62 3.81
C HIS A 181 -25.20 -19.16 3.59
N ASP A 182 -25.20 -18.39 4.68
CA ASP A 182 -24.66 -17.02 4.68
C ASP A 182 -23.13 -17.06 4.84
N TRP A 183 -22.41 -16.62 3.80
CA TRP A 183 -20.95 -16.56 3.74
C TRP A 183 -20.40 -15.14 3.94
N SER A 184 -21.22 -14.18 4.37
CA SER A 184 -20.84 -12.77 4.53
C SER A 184 -19.72 -12.53 5.57
N TRP A 185 -19.53 -13.48 6.49
CA TRP A 185 -18.45 -13.44 7.50
C TRP A 185 -17.06 -13.73 6.95
N VAL A 186 -16.95 -14.32 5.75
CA VAL A 186 -15.65 -14.74 5.17
C VAL A 186 -14.76 -13.53 4.84
N ASP A 187 -15.33 -12.48 4.26
CA ASP A 187 -14.60 -11.26 3.92
C ASP A 187 -13.94 -10.60 5.15
N PRO A 188 -14.67 -10.28 6.24
CA PRO A 188 -14.05 -9.69 7.41
C PRO A 188 -13.07 -10.63 8.14
N VAL A 189 -13.29 -11.95 8.13
CA VAL A 189 -12.32 -12.89 8.70
C VAL A 189 -11.04 -12.96 7.88
N ALA A 190 -11.13 -12.98 6.55
CA ALA A 190 -9.95 -12.90 5.68
C ALA A 190 -9.17 -11.60 5.92
N ALA A 191 -9.87 -10.47 6.02
CA ALA A 191 -9.24 -9.17 6.32
C ALA A 191 -8.53 -9.16 7.68
N LEU A 192 -9.15 -9.74 8.72
CA LEU A 192 -8.52 -9.89 10.05
C LEU A 192 -7.27 -10.77 10.01
N ALA A 193 -7.34 -11.93 9.33
CA ALA A 193 -6.20 -12.84 9.21
C ALA A 193 -4.99 -12.14 8.57
N ILE A 194 -5.22 -11.37 7.51
CA ILE A 194 -4.18 -10.62 6.81
C ILE A 194 -3.62 -9.48 7.68
N ALA A 195 -4.51 -8.74 8.38
CA ALA A 195 -4.08 -7.65 9.26
C ALA A 195 -3.21 -8.14 10.44
N LEU A 196 -3.49 -9.35 10.95
CA LEU A 196 -2.70 -9.97 12.02
C LEU A 196 -1.36 -10.50 11.52
N ASP A 197 -1.27 -11.01 10.28
CA ASP A 197 -0.03 -11.47 9.68
C ASP A 197 0.97 -10.32 9.41
N ARG A 198 0.49 -9.09 9.27
CA ARG A 198 1.33 -7.88 9.14
C ARG A 198 2.33 -7.68 10.28
N LYS A 199 2.07 -8.20 11.49
CA LYS A 199 3.01 -8.11 12.62
C LYS A 199 4.32 -8.86 12.37
N SER A 200 4.34 -9.86 11.50
CA SER A 200 5.54 -10.67 11.21
C SER A 200 6.49 -10.01 10.22
N VAL A 201 6.07 -8.94 9.53
CA VAL A 201 6.79 -8.32 8.41
C VAL A 201 7.50 -7.02 8.82
N VAL A 202 7.15 -6.43 9.94
CA VAL A 202 7.72 -5.18 10.49
C VAL A 202 8.60 -5.45 11.70
#